data_4964a83579835b9496055432f8277bbc
#
_entry.id   4964a83579835b9496055432f8277bbc
#
_cell.length_a   1.000
_cell.length_b   1.000
_cell.length_c   1.000
_cell.angle_alpha   90.00
_cell.angle_beta   90.00
_cell.angle_gamma   90.00
#
_symmetry.space_group_name_H-M   'P 1'
#
loop_
_entity.id
_entity.type
_entity.pdbx_description
1 polymer ?
#
loop_
_entity_poly.entity_id
_entity_poly.type
_entity_poly.pdbx_seq_one_letter_code
_entity_poly.pdbx_strand_id
1 'polypeptide(L)'
;TAQGFHFNNATMKPIVNNAGWKKAFELYKETGKYGPPEELNLDIGDTRALFKAGRCGLLVEWGDPGPLQLDDDATAIKGKLYAISALGSREVLNRATGELVPVNNVNAPHAIDGINYAPFAAFGGWAGAVNKGADQKTKDAAYAFLSYMNQSAQSSVDVTIGATGYNPYRLSQLSSPDLFVKAGMPQALAENYIGAINGALNSLNMASDMKIPGAQKYTSVVLDTELALS
;
A
#
# COMPACT_ATOMS: atom_id res chain seq x y z
N THR A 1 3.79 16.98 1.60
CA THR A 1 3.24 16.66 0.27
C THR A 1 4.04 15.55 -0.39
N ALA A 2 3.42 14.75 -1.27
CA ALA A 2 4.10 13.66 -1.99
C ALA A 2 5.34 14.16 -2.77
N GLN A 3 5.25 15.31 -3.39
CA GLN A 3 6.38 15.93 -4.09
C GLN A 3 7.52 16.31 -3.13
N GLY A 4 7.22 16.81 -1.93
CA GLY A 4 8.21 17.17 -0.92
C GLY A 4 8.99 15.97 -0.34
N PHE A 5 8.68 14.77 -0.73
CA PHE A 5 9.44 13.57 -0.43
C PHE A 5 10.60 13.36 -1.44
N HIS A 6 10.38 13.66 -2.71
CA HIS A 6 11.33 13.49 -3.80
C HIS A 6 11.99 14.80 -4.23
N PHE A 7 11.27 15.92 -4.13
CA PHE A 7 11.69 17.23 -4.65
C PHE A 7 11.49 18.32 -3.62
N ASN A 8 12.32 19.34 -3.69
CA ASN A 8 12.06 20.61 -3.02
C ASN A 8 10.88 21.29 -3.73
N ASN A 9 9.77 21.50 -3.02
CA ASN A 9 8.52 22.01 -3.62
C ASN A 9 8.63 23.42 -4.23
N ALA A 10 9.58 24.23 -3.74
CA ALA A 10 9.77 25.59 -4.25
C ALA A 10 10.66 25.65 -5.51
N THR A 11 11.64 24.74 -5.60
CA THR A 11 12.64 24.78 -6.67
C THR A 11 12.55 23.61 -7.65
N MET A 12 11.76 22.59 -7.32
CA MET A 12 11.66 21.30 -8.03
C MET A 12 13.01 20.58 -8.18
N LYS A 13 14.00 20.94 -7.40
CA LYS A 13 15.27 20.19 -7.37
C LYS A 13 15.09 18.87 -6.63
N PRO A 14 15.65 17.76 -7.13
CA PRO A 14 15.62 16.48 -6.42
C PRO A 14 16.28 16.60 -5.04
N ILE A 15 15.72 15.91 -4.05
CA ILE A 15 16.22 15.85 -2.67
C ILE A 15 16.44 14.41 -2.19
N VAL A 16 16.49 13.47 -3.10
CA VAL A 16 16.66 12.04 -2.82
C VAL A 16 18.08 11.68 -2.34
N ASN A 17 19.07 12.54 -2.56
CA ASN A 17 20.42 12.35 -2.03
C ASN A 17 20.52 12.90 -0.59
N ASN A 18 20.00 12.15 0.37
CA ASN A 18 20.02 12.51 1.80
C ASN A 18 20.06 11.24 2.68
N ALA A 19 20.32 11.42 3.97
CA ALA A 19 20.44 10.32 4.92
C ALA A 19 19.16 9.45 5.04
N GLY A 20 17.98 10.04 4.86
CA GLY A 20 16.71 9.30 4.91
C GLY A 20 16.58 8.32 3.75
N TRP A 21 16.84 8.76 2.53
CA TRP A 21 16.83 7.90 1.34
C TRP A 21 17.93 6.83 1.40
N LYS A 22 19.14 7.20 1.81
CA LYS A 22 20.21 6.24 2.03
C LYS A 22 19.80 5.14 3.00
N LYS A 23 19.21 5.52 4.14
CA LYS A 23 18.71 4.55 5.12
C LYS A 23 17.61 3.66 4.55
N ALA A 24 16.70 4.21 3.74
CA ALA A 24 15.64 3.43 3.10
C ALA A 24 16.22 2.36 2.15
N PHE A 25 17.20 2.71 1.32
CA PHE A 25 17.88 1.75 0.43
C PHE A 25 18.67 0.70 1.20
N GLU A 26 19.35 1.08 2.29
CA GLU A 26 20.05 0.12 3.16
C GLU A 26 19.08 -0.90 3.76
N LEU A 27 17.91 -0.44 4.24
CA LEU A 27 16.87 -1.31 4.77
C LEU A 27 16.28 -2.21 3.68
N TYR A 28 16.00 -1.66 2.49
CA TYR A 28 15.51 -2.44 1.36
C TYR A 28 16.49 -3.57 1.00
N LYS A 29 17.78 -3.25 0.84
CA LYS A 29 18.82 -4.27 0.61
C LYS A 29 18.86 -5.33 1.73
N GLU A 30 18.64 -4.91 2.97
CA GLU A 30 18.64 -5.83 4.11
C GLU A 30 17.47 -6.81 4.08
N THR A 31 16.30 -6.41 3.59
CA THR A 31 15.10 -7.28 3.51
C THR A 31 15.36 -8.50 2.63
N GLY A 32 16.16 -8.37 1.57
CA GLY A 32 16.53 -9.49 0.70
C GLY A 32 17.22 -10.68 1.40
N LYS A 33 17.73 -10.47 2.62
CA LYS A 33 18.27 -11.57 3.45
C LYS A 33 17.19 -12.50 4.02
N TYR A 34 15.95 -12.03 4.03
CA TYR A 34 14.81 -12.71 4.66
C TYR A 34 13.75 -13.16 3.64
N GLY A 35 13.86 -12.71 2.40
CA GLY A 35 13.03 -13.11 1.27
C GLY A 35 13.46 -14.45 0.65
N PRO A 36 12.65 -15.00 -0.25
CA PRO A 36 13.05 -16.16 -1.05
C PRO A 36 14.20 -15.81 -2.00
N PRO A 37 15.03 -16.79 -2.41
CA PRO A 37 16.18 -16.53 -3.29
C PRO A 37 15.82 -15.86 -4.63
N GLU A 38 14.61 -16.10 -5.11
CA GLU A 38 14.07 -15.55 -6.36
C GLU A 38 13.30 -14.22 -6.19
N GLU A 39 13.37 -13.58 -5.02
CA GLU A 39 12.54 -12.42 -4.63
C GLU A 39 12.50 -11.32 -5.71
N LEU A 40 13.63 -11.01 -6.34
CA LEU A 40 13.72 -9.96 -7.37
C LEU A 40 12.97 -10.27 -8.67
N ASN A 41 12.58 -11.53 -8.87
CA ASN A 41 11.86 -11.97 -10.06
C ASN A 41 10.37 -12.22 -9.78
N LEU A 42 9.91 -12.05 -8.53
CA LEU A 42 8.54 -12.29 -8.15
C LEU A 42 7.66 -11.07 -8.45
N ASP A 43 6.50 -11.35 -9.01
CA ASP A 43 5.45 -10.34 -9.10
C ASP A 43 4.48 -10.41 -7.90
N ILE A 44 3.45 -9.55 -7.92
CA ILE A 44 2.43 -9.48 -6.87
C ILE A 44 1.68 -10.80 -6.73
N GLY A 45 1.39 -11.48 -7.84
CA GLY A 45 0.71 -12.78 -7.83
C GLY A 45 1.56 -13.85 -7.17
N ASP A 46 2.85 -13.89 -7.48
CA ASP A 46 3.81 -14.84 -6.91
C ASP A 46 3.97 -14.65 -5.41
N THR A 47 4.15 -13.41 -4.95
CA THR A 47 4.31 -13.10 -3.52
C THR A 47 3.07 -13.49 -2.72
N ARG A 48 1.88 -13.25 -3.26
CA ARG A 48 0.61 -13.66 -2.64
C ARG A 48 0.47 -15.18 -2.60
N ALA A 49 0.85 -15.87 -3.66
CA ALA A 49 0.83 -17.34 -3.69
C ALA A 49 1.75 -17.95 -2.64
N LEU A 50 2.97 -17.43 -2.50
CA LEU A 50 3.91 -17.85 -1.45
C LEU A 50 3.37 -17.59 -0.04
N PHE A 51 2.77 -16.42 0.18
CA PHE A 51 2.17 -16.07 1.46
C PHE A 51 0.96 -16.98 1.79
N LYS A 52 0.03 -17.21 0.85
CA LYS A 52 -1.09 -18.14 1.00
C LYS A 52 -0.62 -19.55 1.33
N ALA A 53 0.48 -19.99 0.73
CA ALA A 53 1.09 -21.29 1.00
C ALA A 53 1.82 -21.37 2.35
N GLY A 54 1.86 -20.27 3.14
CA GLY A 54 2.54 -20.21 4.43
C GLY A 54 4.07 -20.24 4.35
N ARG A 55 4.63 -19.93 3.17
CA ARG A 55 6.08 -19.87 2.93
C ARG A 55 6.72 -18.61 3.50
N CYS A 56 5.94 -17.55 3.70
CA CYS A 56 6.38 -16.28 4.26
C CYS A 56 5.58 -15.97 5.54
N GLY A 57 6.26 -15.55 6.60
CA GLY A 57 5.65 -15.14 7.86
C GLY A 57 5.19 -13.68 7.87
N LEU A 58 5.73 -12.86 6.99
CA LEU A 58 5.41 -11.44 6.83
C LEU A 58 5.22 -11.12 5.36
N LEU A 59 4.33 -10.17 5.08
CA LEU A 59 4.10 -9.62 3.76
C LEU A 59 3.91 -8.11 3.90
N VAL A 60 4.64 -7.32 3.10
CA VAL A 60 4.45 -5.87 3.00
C VAL A 60 3.73 -5.62 1.68
N GLU A 61 2.47 -5.20 1.76
CA GLU A 61 1.62 -5.03 0.58
C GLU A 61 0.48 -4.05 0.87
N TRP A 62 -0.42 -3.87 -0.10
CA TRP A 62 -1.70 -3.18 0.11
C TRP A 62 -2.62 -3.97 1.06
N GLY A 63 -3.81 -3.46 1.33
CA GLY A 63 -4.74 -4.12 2.24
C GLY A 63 -5.50 -5.33 1.66
N ASP A 64 -5.53 -5.50 0.35
CA ASP A 64 -6.26 -6.59 -0.30
C ASP A 64 -5.80 -8.02 0.03
N PRO A 65 -4.57 -8.31 0.49
CA PRO A 65 -4.24 -9.62 1.07
C PRO A 65 -5.09 -10.03 2.27
N GLY A 66 -5.72 -9.10 2.98
CA GLY A 66 -6.60 -9.45 4.09
C GLY A 66 -7.68 -10.46 3.72
N PRO A 67 -8.48 -10.24 2.66
CA PRO A 67 -9.43 -11.21 2.14
C PRO A 67 -8.83 -12.49 1.56
N LEU A 68 -7.55 -12.55 1.21
CA LEU A 68 -6.92 -13.80 0.71
C LEU A 68 -7.07 -14.98 1.67
N GLN A 69 -7.18 -14.72 2.98
CA GLN A 69 -7.43 -15.78 3.95
C GLN A 69 -8.80 -16.45 3.81
N LEU A 70 -9.72 -15.86 3.04
CA LEU A 70 -11.04 -16.39 2.75
C LEU A 70 -11.05 -17.34 1.55
N ASP A 71 -10.00 -17.33 0.73
CA ASP A 71 -9.87 -18.21 -0.42
C ASP A 71 -9.75 -19.67 0.03
N ASP A 72 -10.32 -20.60 -0.73
CA ASP A 72 -10.37 -22.03 -0.39
C ASP A 72 -8.99 -22.66 -0.28
N ASP A 73 -8.03 -22.18 -1.07
CA ASP A 73 -6.64 -22.66 -1.11
C ASP A 73 -5.73 -22.00 -0.06
N ALA A 74 -6.25 -21.02 0.71
CA ALA A 74 -5.48 -20.28 1.71
C ALA A 74 -5.34 -21.03 3.06
N THR A 75 -5.25 -22.35 3.06
CA THR A 75 -5.32 -23.19 4.28
C THR A 75 -4.23 -22.89 5.30
N ALA A 76 -3.05 -22.46 4.88
CA ALA A 76 -1.94 -22.16 5.77
C ALA A 76 -2.16 -20.87 6.59
N ILE A 77 -2.85 -19.87 6.02
CA ILE A 77 -3.06 -18.54 6.62
C ILE A 77 -4.48 -18.32 7.14
N LYS A 78 -5.42 -19.20 6.81
CA LYS A 78 -6.84 -19.07 7.18
C LYS A 78 -7.02 -18.90 8.68
N GLY A 79 -7.62 -17.78 9.08
CA GLY A 79 -7.84 -17.43 10.48
C GLY A 79 -6.57 -17.04 11.27
N LYS A 80 -5.43 -16.82 10.59
CA LYS A 80 -4.14 -16.50 11.23
C LYS A 80 -3.53 -15.19 10.73
N LEU A 81 -4.12 -14.56 9.72
CA LEU A 81 -3.58 -13.34 9.14
C LEU A 81 -3.98 -12.12 9.96
N TYR A 82 -2.98 -11.41 10.48
CA TYR A 82 -3.13 -10.11 11.12
C TYR A 82 -2.52 -9.01 10.26
N ALA A 83 -3.25 -7.90 10.13
CA ALA A 83 -2.77 -6.69 9.48
C ALA A 83 -2.23 -5.71 10.52
N ILE A 84 -1.15 -5.04 10.18
CA ILE A 84 -0.62 -3.88 10.92
C ILE A 84 -0.48 -2.72 9.96
N SER A 85 -0.54 -1.50 10.48
CA SER A 85 -0.16 -0.31 9.70
C SER A 85 1.31 -0.40 9.28
N ALA A 86 1.67 0.36 8.24
CA ALA A 86 3.06 0.44 7.82
C ALA A 86 4.00 0.72 8.99
N LEU A 87 5.17 0.12 8.97
CA LEU A 87 6.21 0.32 9.99
C LEU A 87 6.63 1.79 10.05
N GLY A 88 7.03 2.24 11.23
CA GLY A 88 7.51 3.60 11.47
C GLY A 88 8.99 3.65 11.82
N SER A 89 9.52 4.87 11.93
CA SER A 89 10.91 5.13 12.30
C SER A 89 11.00 5.90 13.62
N ARG A 90 12.04 5.63 14.41
CA ARG A 90 12.42 6.42 15.59
C ARG A 90 13.31 7.62 15.24
N GLU A 91 13.65 7.77 13.97
CA GLU A 91 14.45 8.88 13.44
C GLU A 91 13.73 9.53 12.27
N VAL A 92 13.94 10.83 12.11
CA VAL A 92 13.43 11.62 10.99
C VAL A 92 14.54 12.48 10.40
N LEU A 93 14.42 12.79 9.11
CA LEU A 93 15.38 13.65 8.42
C LEU A 93 15.25 15.10 8.90
N ASN A 94 16.32 15.64 9.49
CA ASN A 94 16.47 17.07 9.67
C ASN A 94 16.85 17.71 8.34
N ARG A 95 15.92 18.42 7.72
CA ARG A 95 16.14 19.03 6.39
C ARG A 95 17.16 20.17 6.39
N ALA A 96 17.47 20.76 7.52
CA ALA A 96 18.46 21.83 7.62
C ALA A 96 19.88 21.29 7.65
N THR A 97 20.11 20.15 8.32
CA THR A 97 21.43 19.51 8.44
C THR A 97 21.63 18.38 7.42
N GLY A 98 20.56 17.80 6.90
CA GLY A 98 20.60 16.61 6.01
C GLY A 98 20.78 15.29 6.74
N GLU A 99 20.78 15.28 8.08
CA GLU A 99 21.04 14.11 8.92
C GLU A 99 19.75 13.52 9.51
N LEU A 100 19.80 12.26 9.90
CA LEU A 100 18.75 11.62 10.71
C LEU A 100 18.92 12.04 12.18
N VAL A 101 17.82 12.43 12.80
CA VAL A 101 17.75 12.82 14.21
C VAL A 101 16.62 12.07 14.91
N PRO A 102 16.72 11.80 16.23
CA PRO A 102 15.67 11.16 16.98
C PRO A 102 14.33 11.90 16.88
N VAL A 103 13.24 11.12 16.80
CA VAL A 103 11.87 11.63 16.81
C VAL A 103 11.57 12.37 18.12
N ASN A 104 10.94 13.53 18.00
CA ASN A 104 10.36 14.27 19.11
C ASN A 104 9.10 15.05 18.66
N ASN A 105 8.40 15.67 19.59
CA ASN A 105 7.12 16.34 19.31
C ASN A 105 7.23 17.58 18.39
N VAL A 106 8.45 18.08 18.17
CA VAL A 106 8.70 19.26 17.30
C VAL A 106 8.94 18.80 15.86
N ASN A 107 9.81 17.80 15.68
CA ASN A 107 10.20 17.35 14.33
C ASN A 107 9.27 16.29 13.74
N ALA A 108 8.47 15.63 14.58
CA ALA A 108 7.45 14.64 14.18
C ALA A 108 6.20 14.78 15.07
N PRO A 109 5.39 15.83 14.88
CA PRO A 109 4.26 16.15 15.77
C PRO A 109 3.13 15.12 15.75
N HIS A 110 3.13 14.21 14.78
CA HIS A 110 2.16 13.12 14.65
C HIS A 110 2.75 11.73 14.97
N ALA A 111 3.95 11.70 15.57
CA ALA A 111 4.53 10.46 16.06
C ALA A 111 3.71 9.88 17.22
N ILE A 112 3.62 8.56 17.28
CA ILE A 112 2.96 7.84 18.35
C ILE A 112 4.02 7.04 19.10
N ASP A 113 4.13 7.22 20.41
CA ASP A 113 5.11 6.54 21.28
C ASP A 113 6.57 6.66 20.78
N GLY A 114 6.93 7.83 20.26
CA GLY A 114 8.26 8.09 19.72
C GLY A 114 8.55 7.40 18.38
N ILE A 115 7.52 6.96 17.67
CA ILE A 115 7.62 6.36 16.33
C ILE A 115 6.85 7.23 15.34
N ASN A 116 7.53 7.67 14.30
CA ASN A 116 6.91 8.38 13.18
C ASN A 116 6.44 7.36 12.14
N TYR A 117 5.15 7.06 12.15
CA TYR A 117 4.49 6.22 11.16
C TYR A 117 4.13 7.05 9.93
N ALA A 118 4.55 6.62 8.76
CA ALA A 118 4.25 7.28 7.49
C ALA A 118 3.71 6.26 6.48
N PRO A 119 2.44 5.86 6.59
CA PRO A 119 1.80 4.96 5.63
C PRO A 119 1.93 5.51 4.22
N PHE A 120 2.15 4.64 3.24
CA PHE A 120 2.30 4.99 1.85
C PHE A 120 1.14 4.44 1.02
N ALA A 121 0.40 5.33 0.35
CA ALA A 121 -0.69 4.95 -0.55
C ALA A 121 -0.13 4.75 -1.97
N ALA A 122 0.48 3.60 -2.20
CA ALA A 122 1.04 3.25 -3.50
C ALA A 122 -0.06 3.18 -4.57
N PHE A 123 0.21 3.75 -5.75
CA PHE A 123 -0.67 3.90 -6.91
C PHE A 123 -1.98 4.67 -6.66
N GLY A 124 -2.37 4.93 -5.42
CA GLY A 124 -3.54 5.74 -5.08
C GLY A 124 -4.90 5.13 -5.40
N GLY A 125 -4.97 3.89 -5.86
CA GLY A 125 -6.19 3.14 -6.15
C GLY A 125 -6.37 2.77 -7.63
N TRP A 126 -7.49 2.15 -7.93
CA TRP A 126 -7.87 1.72 -9.28
C TRP A 126 -8.83 2.72 -9.93
N ALA A 127 -8.71 2.92 -11.25
CA ALA A 127 -9.62 3.74 -12.03
C ALA A 127 -9.98 3.04 -13.34
N GLY A 128 -11.25 3.08 -13.69
CA GLY A 128 -11.74 2.66 -15.00
C GLY A 128 -11.93 3.87 -15.90
N ALA A 129 -11.61 3.73 -17.18
CA ALA A 129 -11.81 4.77 -18.19
C ALA A 129 -12.47 4.22 -19.45
N VAL A 130 -13.33 5.02 -20.07
CA VAL A 130 -13.95 4.71 -21.35
C VAL A 130 -13.14 5.34 -22.47
N ASN A 131 -12.67 4.54 -23.43
CA ASN A 131 -11.88 5.03 -24.54
C ASN A 131 -12.71 5.95 -25.45
N LYS A 132 -12.28 7.21 -25.59
CA LYS A 132 -12.92 8.23 -26.46
C LYS A 132 -13.03 7.76 -27.94
N GLY A 133 -12.05 6.98 -28.42
CA GLY A 133 -12.00 6.49 -29.81
C GLY A 133 -12.89 5.29 -30.11
N ALA A 134 -13.48 4.64 -29.09
CA ALA A 134 -14.37 3.51 -29.30
C ALA A 134 -15.70 3.95 -29.98
N ASP A 135 -16.39 3.02 -30.61
CA ASP A 135 -17.76 3.24 -31.11
C ASP A 135 -18.76 3.43 -29.94
N GLN A 136 -19.93 3.99 -30.23
CA GLN A 136 -20.90 4.34 -29.19
C GLN A 136 -21.39 3.11 -28.40
N LYS A 137 -21.65 1.99 -29.07
CA LYS A 137 -22.10 0.74 -28.44
C LYS A 137 -21.07 0.23 -27.42
N THR A 138 -19.80 0.26 -27.78
CA THR A 138 -18.69 -0.11 -26.89
C THR A 138 -18.57 0.86 -25.70
N LYS A 139 -18.75 2.17 -25.94
CA LYS A 139 -18.75 3.15 -24.85
C LYS A 139 -19.88 2.92 -23.86
N ASP A 140 -21.09 2.68 -24.37
CA ASP A 140 -22.29 2.44 -23.53
C ASP A 140 -22.10 1.16 -22.70
N ALA A 141 -21.61 0.09 -23.30
CA ALA A 141 -21.32 -1.16 -22.61
C ALA A 141 -20.23 -0.99 -21.53
N ALA A 142 -19.13 -0.30 -21.85
CA ALA A 142 -18.06 -0.03 -20.90
C ALA A 142 -18.54 0.83 -19.73
N TYR A 143 -19.34 1.86 -20.00
CA TYR A 143 -19.93 2.69 -18.95
C TYR A 143 -20.90 1.90 -18.05
N ALA A 144 -21.76 1.08 -18.67
CA ALA A 144 -22.69 0.22 -17.92
C ALA A 144 -21.94 -0.77 -17.02
N PHE A 145 -20.87 -1.41 -17.54
CA PHE A 145 -20.01 -2.30 -16.75
C PHE A 145 -19.35 -1.59 -15.56
N LEU A 146 -18.67 -0.46 -15.81
CA LEU A 146 -18.03 0.31 -14.75
C LEU A 146 -19.04 0.80 -13.71
N SER A 147 -20.24 1.22 -14.16
CA SER A 147 -21.31 1.64 -13.27
C SER A 147 -21.83 0.49 -12.40
N TYR A 148 -21.96 -0.71 -12.97
CA TYR A 148 -22.35 -1.91 -12.22
C TYR A 148 -21.31 -2.28 -11.17
N MET A 149 -20.03 -2.35 -11.53
CA MET A 149 -18.93 -2.67 -10.61
C MET A 149 -18.84 -1.67 -9.45
N ASN A 150 -19.24 -0.42 -9.69
CA ASN A 150 -19.24 0.63 -8.67
C ASN A 150 -20.55 0.73 -7.87
N GLN A 151 -21.54 -0.14 -8.06
CA GLN A 151 -22.70 -0.17 -7.17
C GLN A 151 -22.31 -0.61 -5.77
N SER A 152 -22.96 -0.05 -4.75
CA SER A 152 -22.66 -0.35 -3.35
C SER A 152 -22.75 -1.85 -3.04
N ALA A 153 -23.79 -2.52 -3.56
CA ALA A 153 -23.99 -3.95 -3.36
C ALA A 153 -22.87 -4.77 -4.00
N GLN A 154 -22.57 -4.52 -5.29
CA GLN A 154 -21.54 -5.27 -6.03
C GLN A 154 -20.16 -5.01 -5.45
N SER A 155 -19.80 -3.76 -5.20
CA SER A 155 -18.49 -3.42 -4.63
C SER A 155 -18.27 -4.00 -3.23
N SER A 156 -19.35 -4.21 -2.46
CA SER A 156 -19.25 -4.87 -1.16
C SER A 156 -18.95 -6.37 -1.28
N VAL A 157 -19.39 -7.01 -2.34
CA VAL A 157 -18.98 -8.38 -2.64
C VAL A 157 -17.52 -8.41 -3.10
N ASP A 158 -17.16 -7.53 -4.03
CA ASP A 158 -15.83 -7.53 -4.67
C ASP A 158 -14.68 -7.35 -3.65
N VAL A 159 -14.84 -6.47 -2.66
CA VAL A 159 -13.79 -6.24 -1.64
C VAL A 159 -13.63 -7.40 -0.65
N THR A 160 -14.52 -8.37 -0.64
CA THR A 160 -14.41 -9.58 0.20
C THR A 160 -13.76 -10.75 -0.52
N ILE A 161 -13.46 -10.62 -1.81
CA ILE A 161 -12.84 -11.66 -2.63
C ILE A 161 -11.35 -11.31 -2.80
N GLY A 162 -10.46 -12.10 -2.20
CA GLY A 162 -9.03 -11.83 -2.23
C GLY A 162 -8.43 -11.69 -3.63
N ALA A 163 -8.91 -12.51 -4.58
CA ALA A 163 -8.44 -12.48 -5.97
C ALA A 163 -8.77 -11.20 -6.75
N THR A 164 -9.72 -10.35 -6.29
CA THR A 164 -10.07 -9.10 -6.99
C THR A 164 -9.01 -8.02 -6.88
N GLY A 165 -8.19 -8.04 -5.83
CA GLY A 165 -7.23 -7.01 -5.53
C GLY A 165 -7.87 -5.65 -5.13
N TYR A 166 -9.14 -5.65 -4.72
CA TYR A 166 -9.84 -4.43 -4.29
C TYR A 166 -9.78 -4.24 -2.78
N ASN A 167 -9.21 -3.14 -2.37
CA ASN A 167 -9.30 -2.69 -0.99
C ASN A 167 -10.70 -2.11 -0.68
N PRO A 168 -11.15 -2.12 0.58
CA PRO A 168 -12.31 -1.33 0.99
C PRO A 168 -12.09 0.15 0.66
N TYR A 169 -13.00 0.74 -0.10
CA TYR A 169 -12.89 2.13 -0.58
C TYR A 169 -14.13 2.98 -0.29
N ARG A 170 -15.15 2.39 0.29
CA ARG A 170 -16.38 3.10 0.72
C ARG A 170 -16.43 3.22 2.22
N LEU A 171 -16.93 4.35 2.73
CA LEU A 171 -17.12 4.52 4.17
C LEU A 171 -17.98 3.41 4.78
N SER A 172 -19.00 2.93 4.07
CA SER A 172 -19.83 1.81 4.52
C SER A 172 -19.08 0.48 4.64
N GLN A 173 -17.96 0.31 3.93
CA GLN A 173 -17.10 -0.87 4.01
C GLN A 173 -16.04 -0.75 5.11
N LEU A 174 -15.72 0.48 5.51
CA LEU A 174 -14.68 0.81 6.49
C LEU A 174 -15.25 1.07 7.89
N SER A 175 -16.58 1.31 8.01
CA SER A 175 -17.23 1.67 9.27
C SER A 175 -17.55 0.49 10.18
N SER A 176 -17.56 -0.73 9.65
CA SER A 176 -17.89 -1.95 10.41
C SER A 176 -17.13 -3.16 9.83
N PRO A 177 -16.66 -4.10 10.64
CA PRO A 177 -16.11 -5.36 10.20
C PRO A 177 -17.15 -6.34 9.65
N ASP A 178 -18.44 -6.09 9.83
CA ASP A 178 -19.56 -7.02 9.54
C ASP A 178 -19.53 -7.59 8.13
N LEU A 179 -19.09 -6.79 7.16
CA LEU A 179 -18.99 -7.22 5.77
C LEU A 179 -18.05 -8.43 5.64
N PHE A 180 -16.88 -8.34 6.26
CA PHE A 180 -15.86 -9.38 6.22
C PHE A 180 -16.21 -10.56 7.11
N VAL A 181 -16.87 -10.32 8.24
CA VAL A 181 -17.39 -11.38 9.12
C VAL A 181 -18.44 -12.20 8.37
N LYS A 182 -19.37 -11.58 7.66
CA LYS A 182 -20.37 -12.25 6.82
C LYS A 182 -19.73 -13.06 5.69
N ALA A 183 -18.58 -12.61 5.18
CA ALA A 183 -17.80 -13.34 4.20
C ALA A 183 -16.99 -14.52 4.79
N GLY A 184 -17.01 -14.71 6.11
CA GLY A 184 -16.36 -15.83 6.79
C GLY A 184 -15.06 -15.50 7.53
N MET A 185 -14.68 -14.22 7.62
CA MET A 185 -13.52 -13.82 8.42
C MET A 185 -13.88 -13.84 9.91
N PRO A 186 -13.04 -14.41 10.79
CA PRO A 186 -13.25 -14.32 12.23
C PRO A 186 -13.38 -12.88 12.71
N GLN A 187 -14.30 -12.59 13.63
CA GLN A 187 -14.61 -11.24 14.12
C GLN A 187 -13.35 -10.44 14.48
N ALA A 188 -12.48 -11.00 15.32
CA ALA A 188 -11.25 -10.31 15.76
C ALA A 188 -10.29 -9.97 14.60
N LEU A 189 -10.23 -10.83 13.56
CA LEU A 189 -9.39 -10.58 12.38
C LEU A 189 -10.02 -9.53 11.47
N ALA A 190 -11.34 -9.52 11.32
CA ALA A 190 -12.06 -8.49 10.57
C ALA A 190 -11.90 -7.11 11.21
N GLU A 191 -12.03 -7.02 12.54
CA GLU A 191 -11.79 -5.80 13.32
C GLU A 191 -10.34 -5.31 13.16
N ASN A 192 -9.37 -6.20 13.28
CA ASN A 192 -7.96 -5.88 13.06
C ASN A 192 -7.68 -5.39 11.64
N TYR A 193 -8.19 -6.09 10.63
CA TYR A 193 -8.02 -5.74 9.23
C TYR A 193 -8.56 -4.34 8.91
N ILE A 194 -9.82 -4.08 9.25
CA ILE A 194 -10.45 -2.77 9.03
C ILE A 194 -9.78 -1.69 9.88
N GLY A 195 -9.38 -2.01 11.10
CA GLY A 195 -8.63 -1.10 11.98
C GLY A 195 -7.29 -0.68 11.40
N ALA A 196 -6.53 -1.61 10.81
CA ALA A 196 -5.25 -1.31 10.17
C ALA A 196 -5.41 -0.39 8.95
N ILE A 197 -6.41 -0.66 8.08
CA ILE A 197 -6.70 0.20 6.92
C ILE A 197 -7.14 1.60 7.36
N ASN A 198 -8.07 1.69 8.31
CA ASN A 198 -8.53 2.97 8.85
C ASN A 198 -7.38 3.75 9.49
N GLY A 199 -6.50 3.07 10.24
CA GLY A 199 -5.31 3.69 10.83
C GLY A 199 -4.39 4.29 9.78
N ALA A 200 -4.15 3.57 8.68
CA ALA A 200 -3.35 4.06 7.56
C ALA A 200 -4.01 5.25 6.84
N LEU A 201 -5.29 5.13 6.47
CA LEU A 201 -6.02 6.17 5.71
C LEU A 201 -6.24 7.47 6.50
N ASN A 202 -6.36 7.38 7.83
CA ASN A 202 -6.52 8.55 8.70
C ASN A 202 -5.20 9.11 9.23
N SER A 203 -4.06 8.53 8.85
CA SER A 203 -2.76 9.04 9.27
C SER A 203 -2.49 10.43 8.68
N LEU A 204 -2.16 11.38 9.54
CA LEU A 204 -1.75 12.74 9.12
C LEU A 204 -0.39 12.76 8.42
N ASN A 205 0.38 11.68 8.52
CA ASN A 205 1.66 11.49 7.85
C ASN A 205 1.56 10.63 6.57
N MET A 206 0.37 10.27 6.12
CA MET A 206 0.22 9.46 4.92
C MET A 206 0.90 10.13 3.73
N ALA A 207 1.77 9.38 3.05
CA ALA A 207 2.39 9.76 1.80
C ALA A 207 1.73 9.08 0.61
N SER A 208 1.85 9.65 -0.57
CA SER A 208 1.37 9.08 -1.83
C SER A 208 2.42 9.22 -2.91
N ASP A 209 2.20 8.53 -4.02
CA ASP A 209 3.06 8.63 -5.20
C ASP A 209 3.25 10.05 -5.73
N MET A 210 4.28 10.23 -6.53
CA MET A 210 4.53 11.50 -7.24
C MET A 210 3.36 11.86 -8.14
N LYS A 211 2.88 13.09 -8.01
CA LYS A 211 1.77 13.65 -8.82
C LYS A 211 2.26 14.81 -9.69
N ILE A 212 3.25 14.52 -10.51
CA ILE A 212 3.84 15.49 -11.45
C ILE A 212 3.89 14.90 -12.85
N PRO A 213 3.90 15.75 -13.91
CA PRO A 213 4.11 15.26 -15.27
C PRO A 213 5.42 14.49 -15.39
N GLY A 214 5.37 13.31 -16.03
CA GLY A 214 6.55 12.45 -16.19
C GLY A 214 6.94 11.64 -14.95
N ALA A 215 6.06 11.52 -13.93
CA ALA A 215 6.32 10.77 -12.70
C ALA A 215 6.92 9.38 -12.94
N GLN A 216 6.43 8.65 -13.96
CA GLN A 216 6.95 7.33 -14.30
C GLN A 216 8.46 7.31 -14.59
N LYS A 217 8.99 8.34 -15.26
CA LYS A 217 10.44 8.43 -15.54
C LYS A 217 11.26 8.58 -14.25
N TYR A 218 10.74 9.32 -13.28
CA TYR A 218 11.42 9.48 -12.00
C TYR A 218 11.32 8.20 -11.17
N THR A 219 10.18 7.52 -11.20
CA THR A 219 10.00 6.23 -10.52
C THR A 219 10.94 5.17 -11.11
N SER A 220 11.13 5.13 -12.44
CA SER A 220 12.10 4.21 -13.06
C SER A 220 13.52 4.42 -12.55
N VAL A 221 13.96 5.66 -12.34
CA VAL A 221 15.30 5.92 -11.78
C VAL A 221 15.45 5.37 -10.36
N VAL A 222 14.41 5.47 -9.54
CA VAL A 222 14.41 4.87 -8.18
C VAL A 222 14.50 3.35 -8.28
N LEU A 223 13.66 2.74 -9.13
CA LEU A 223 13.67 1.29 -9.36
C LEU A 223 15.04 0.79 -9.87
N ASP A 224 15.63 1.47 -10.84
CA ASP A 224 16.97 1.12 -11.34
C ASP A 224 18.04 1.18 -10.23
N THR A 225 17.88 2.13 -9.29
CA THR A 225 18.77 2.25 -8.14
C THR A 225 18.57 1.09 -7.15
N GLU A 226 17.33 0.69 -6.89
CA GLU A 226 16.99 -0.45 -6.03
C GLU A 226 17.56 -1.75 -6.59
N LEU A 227 17.37 -1.99 -7.89
CA LEU A 227 17.91 -3.17 -8.58
C LEU A 227 19.44 -3.20 -8.59
N ALA A 228 20.09 -2.04 -8.65
CA ALA A 228 21.56 -1.96 -8.61
C ALA A 228 22.14 -2.22 -7.20
N LEU A 229 21.31 -2.14 -6.15
CA LEU A 229 21.72 -2.36 -4.76
C LEU A 229 21.50 -3.80 -4.29
N SER A 230 20.60 -4.52 -4.95
CA SER A 230 20.27 -5.92 -4.66
C SER A 230 21.29 -6.85 -5.27
#